data_aca9d199e732f1afafc2b9cd4f767102
#
_entry.id   aca9d199e732f1afafc2b9cd4f767102
#
_cell.length_a   1.000
_cell.length_b   1.000
_cell.length_c   1.000
_cell.angle_alpha   90.00
_cell.angle_beta   90.00
_cell.angle_gamma   90.00
#
_symmetry.space_group_name_H-M   'P 1'
#
loop_
_entity.id
_entity.type
_entity.pdbx_description
1 polymer ?
#
loop_
_entity_poly.entity_id
_entity_poly.type
_entity_poly.pdbx_seq_one_letter_code
_entity_poly.pdbx_strand_id
1 'polypeptide(L)'
;MSKYIGDFLEENGIDYYRQDFNIEPEGFWAANDEPGRQGICEIRYIEGLYSFWEYLLNRFPGLLVDNCASGGRRIDLESISRSAPMWRTDYSYGEPIGYQCHTYGLNLYLPLHGTGTVSADKFTFRSSLGTSIIYNWKITEAGQSIYDMRDRQAEFKELRPYFYEDYYPLSGINNITSENIWLAYQPVSYTHLT
;
A
#
# COMPACT_ATOMS: atom_id res chain seq x y z
N MET A 1 -13.97 -1.81 -21.49
CA MET A 1 -13.86 -1.77 -20.02
C MET A 1 -13.55 -0.37 -19.53
N SER A 2 -12.50 0.31 -19.98
CA SER A 2 -12.08 1.63 -19.49
C SER A 2 -13.19 2.68 -19.48
N LYS A 3 -13.90 2.84 -20.62
CA LYS A 3 -15.05 3.76 -20.71
C LYS A 3 -16.14 3.42 -19.69
N TYR A 4 -16.52 2.15 -19.57
CA TYR A 4 -17.57 1.73 -18.63
C TYR A 4 -17.24 2.05 -17.18
N ILE A 5 -16.02 1.74 -16.74
CA ILE A 5 -15.56 2.08 -15.38
C ILE A 5 -15.47 3.60 -15.20
N GLY A 6 -14.94 4.33 -16.19
CA GLY A 6 -14.88 5.79 -16.15
C GLY A 6 -16.26 6.44 -16.03
N ASP A 7 -17.23 6.00 -16.83
CA ASP A 7 -18.61 6.51 -16.74
C ASP A 7 -19.22 6.23 -15.36
N PHE A 8 -19.00 5.02 -14.83
CA PHE A 8 -19.47 4.64 -13.47
C PHE A 8 -18.85 5.50 -12.36
N LEU A 9 -17.54 5.79 -12.43
CA LEU A 9 -16.87 6.66 -11.46
C LEU A 9 -17.45 8.09 -11.50
N GLU A 10 -17.66 8.63 -12.70
CA GLU A 10 -18.20 9.96 -12.90
C GLU A 10 -19.64 10.09 -12.41
N GLU A 11 -20.51 9.16 -12.82
CA GLU A 11 -21.93 9.14 -12.43
C GLU A 11 -22.15 9.04 -10.92
N ASN A 12 -21.20 8.41 -10.19
CA ASN A 12 -21.30 8.17 -8.74
C ASN A 12 -20.39 9.09 -7.91
N GLY A 13 -19.62 10.00 -8.52
CA GLY A 13 -18.75 10.94 -7.81
C GLY A 13 -17.66 10.23 -7.00
N ILE A 14 -16.97 9.26 -7.59
CA ILE A 14 -15.98 8.42 -6.91
C ILE A 14 -14.58 8.97 -7.15
N ASP A 15 -13.86 9.31 -6.08
CA ASP A 15 -12.49 9.86 -6.09
C ASP A 15 -11.40 8.84 -5.73
N TYR A 16 -11.81 7.61 -5.41
CA TYR A 16 -10.91 6.54 -4.98
C TYR A 16 -11.28 5.25 -5.70
N TYR A 17 -10.34 4.69 -6.46
CA TYR A 17 -10.52 3.44 -7.18
C TYR A 17 -9.53 2.38 -6.68
N ARG A 18 -10.05 1.32 -6.06
CA ARG A 18 -9.23 0.17 -5.66
C ARG A 18 -9.38 -0.96 -6.65
N GLN A 19 -8.23 -1.48 -7.06
CA GLN A 19 -8.13 -2.68 -7.88
C GLN A 19 -7.38 -3.76 -7.11
N ASP A 20 -8.09 -4.84 -6.77
CA ASP A 20 -7.54 -5.97 -6.03
C ASP A 20 -7.84 -7.27 -6.79
N PHE A 21 -6.92 -7.68 -7.63
CA PHE A 21 -7.05 -8.89 -8.45
C PHE A 21 -6.15 -9.99 -7.91
N ASN A 22 -6.77 -10.95 -7.24
CA ASN A 22 -6.15 -12.11 -6.61
C ASN A 22 -6.24 -13.33 -7.53
N ILE A 23 -5.64 -13.22 -8.71
CA ILE A 23 -5.62 -14.25 -9.74
C ILE A 23 -4.19 -14.70 -10.05
N GLU A 24 -4.06 -15.93 -10.50
CA GLU A 24 -2.80 -16.53 -10.96
C GLU A 24 -2.95 -16.90 -12.46
N PRO A 25 -2.76 -15.92 -13.35
CA PRO A 25 -3.07 -16.08 -14.77
C PRO A 25 -1.96 -16.70 -15.62
N GLU A 26 -0.81 -17.04 -15.03
CA GLU A 26 0.40 -17.50 -15.73
C GLU A 26 0.11 -18.69 -16.65
N GLY A 27 -0.64 -19.68 -16.17
CA GLY A 27 -1.03 -20.83 -16.95
C GLY A 27 -1.94 -20.48 -18.13
N PHE A 28 -2.84 -19.51 -17.95
CA PHE A 28 -3.69 -19.02 -19.01
C PHE A 28 -2.89 -18.25 -20.07
N TRP A 29 -1.97 -17.38 -19.64
CA TRP A 29 -1.11 -16.63 -20.57
C TRP A 29 -0.25 -17.58 -21.39
N ALA A 30 0.45 -18.52 -20.73
CA ALA A 30 1.31 -19.49 -21.40
C ALA A 30 0.56 -20.35 -22.44
N ALA A 31 -0.71 -20.71 -22.14
CA ALA A 31 -1.53 -21.50 -23.06
C ALA A 31 -2.04 -20.68 -24.27
N ASN A 32 -2.03 -19.36 -24.19
CA ASN A 32 -2.50 -18.45 -25.23
C ASN A 32 -1.38 -17.66 -25.93
N ASP A 33 -0.13 -17.92 -25.57
CA ASP A 33 1.02 -17.32 -26.23
C ASP A 33 1.13 -17.76 -27.70
N GLU A 34 1.56 -16.85 -28.55
CA GLU A 34 1.85 -17.13 -29.94
C GLU A 34 3.09 -18.06 -30.04
N PRO A 35 3.15 -19.00 -30.98
CA PRO A 35 4.32 -19.85 -31.20
C PRO A 35 5.61 -19.02 -31.36
N GLY A 36 6.62 -19.30 -30.56
CA GLY A 36 7.89 -18.57 -30.57
C GLY A 36 7.87 -17.20 -29.86
N ARG A 37 6.77 -16.86 -29.18
CA ARG A 37 6.60 -15.58 -28.46
C ARG A 37 6.10 -15.80 -27.03
N GLN A 38 6.76 -16.67 -26.29
CA GLN A 38 6.43 -16.95 -24.90
C GLN A 38 6.51 -15.67 -24.04
N GLY A 39 5.45 -15.41 -23.24
CA GLY A 39 5.31 -14.23 -22.40
C GLY A 39 4.61 -13.04 -23.08
N ILE A 40 4.24 -13.13 -24.37
CA ILE A 40 3.58 -12.01 -25.08
C ILE A 40 2.19 -11.69 -24.51
N CYS A 41 1.45 -12.69 -24.02
CA CYS A 41 0.16 -12.48 -23.39
C CYS A 41 0.27 -11.71 -22.09
N GLU A 42 1.28 -12.01 -21.28
CA GLU A 42 1.59 -11.27 -20.06
C GLU A 42 1.95 -9.80 -20.36
N ILE A 43 2.85 -9.57 -21.31
CA ILE A 43 3.25 -8.22 -21.71
C ILE A 43 2.02 -7.40 -22.15
N ARG A 44 1.17 -7.95 -23.02
CA ARG A 44 -0.06 -7.29 -23.47
C ARG A 44 -1.05 -7.02 -22.33
N TYR A 45 -1.12 -7.91 -21.33
CA TYR A 45 -1.94 -7.70 -20.16
C TYR A 45 -1.44 -6.51 -19.34
N ILE A 46 -0.13 -6.43 -19.09
CA ILE A 46 0.49 -5.33 -18.32
C ILE A 46 0.33 -4.00 -19.07
N GLU A 47 0.59 -3.96 -20.36
CA GLU A 47 0.36 -2.76 -21.20
C GLU A 47 -1.11 -2.32 -21.16
N GLY A 48 -2.04 -3.27 -21.23
CA GLY A 48 -3.47 -3.02 -21.10
C GLY A 48 -3.87 -2.48 -19.72
N LEU A 49 -3.27 -2.99 -18.65
CA LEU A 49 -3.46 -2.52 -17.29
C LEU A 49 -3.00 -1.06 -17.14
N TYR A 50 -1.79 -0.74 -17.60
CA TYR A 50 -1.25 0.62 -17.54
C TYR A 50 -2.09 1.59 -18.38
N SER A 51 -2.47 1.20 -19.58
CA SER A 51 -3.36 2.01 -20.43
C SER A 51 -4.73 2.26 -19.79
N PHE A 52 -5.25 1.29 -19.05
CA PHE A 52 -6.50 1.45 -18.30
C PHE A 52 -6.34 2.47 -17.15
N TRP A 53 -5.29 2.36 -16.35
CA TRP A 53 -5.03 3.32 -15.27
C TRP A 53 -4.74 4.73 -15.81
N GLU A 54 -3.96 4.85 -16.87
CA GLU A 54 -3.69 6.13 -17.54
C GLU A 54 -4.99 6.77 -18.08
N TYR A 55 -5.89 5.97 -18.65
CA TYR A 55 -7.19 6.47 -19.07
C TYR A 55 -7.98 7.06 -17.89
N LEU A 56 -8.01 6.38 -16.74
CA LEU A 56 -8.71 6.86 -15.56
C LEU A 56 -8.07 8.14 -14.99
N LEU A 57 -6.75 8.16 -14.85
CA LEU A 57 -6.00 9.31 -14.32
C LEU A 57 -6.10 10.55 -15.23
N ASN A 58 -6.09 10.36 -16.54
CA ASN A 58 -6.28 11.45 -17.50
C ASN A 58 -7.72 12.02 -17.46
N ARG A 59 -8.71 11.14 -17.25
CA ARG A 59 -10.11 11.58 -17.13
C ARG A 59 -10.40 12.22 -15.78
N PHE A 60 -9.77 11.75 -14.72
CA PHE A 60 -9.95 12.19 -13.33
C PHE A 60 -8.60 12.52 -12.68
N PRO A 61 -8.05 13.73 -12.88
CA PRO A 61 -6.71 14.08 -12.36
C PRO A 61 -6.56 14.00 -10.84
N GLY A 62 -7.66 13.99 -10.10
CA GLY A 62 -7.68 13.84 -8.63
C GLY A 62 -7.91 12.43 -8.14
N LEU A 63 -8.10 11.45 -9.05
CA LEU A 63 -8.40 10.08 -8.68
C LEU A 63 -7.19 9.41 -8.02
N LEU A 64 -7.39 8.80 -6.87
CA LEU A 64 -6.42 7.89 -6.27
C LEU A 64 -6.69 6.46 -6.75
N VAL A 65 -5.71 5.87 -7.43
CA VAL A 65 -5.71 4.45 -7.78
C VAL A 65 -4.98 3.67 -6.70
N ASP A 66 -5.71 2.87 -5.93
CA ASP A 66 -5.17 1.93 -4.95
C ASP A 66 -4.95 0.57 -5.60
N ASN A 67 -3.71 0.22 -5.76
CA ASN A 67 -3.26 -0.96 -6.46
C ASN A 67 -2.97 -2.09 -5.47
N CYS A 68 -3.73 -3.17 -5.57
CA CYS A 68 -3.53 -4.38 -4.79
C CYS A 68 -3.66 -5.63 -5.68
N ALA A 69 -2.84 -6.61 -5.41
CA ALA A 69 -2.90 -7.93 -5.99
C ALA A 69 -2.29 -8.90 -4.98
N SER A 70 -3.10 -9.44 -4.07
CA SER A 70 -2.61 -10.20 -2.91
C SER A 70 -1.47 -9.46 -2.21
N GLY A 71 -1.74 -8.22 -1.76
CA GLY A 71 -0.73 -7.32 -1.19
C GLY A 71 0.15 -6.65 -2.24
N GLY A 72 1.44 -6.61 -1.99
CA GLY A 72 2.41 -5.79 -2.71
C GLY A 72 3.01 -6.40 -3.99
N ARG A 73 2.28 -7.21 -4.75
CA ARG A 73 2.80 -7.83 -5.99
C ARG A 73 3.10 -6.82 -7.10
N ARG A 74 2.57 -5.59 -7.03
CA ARG A 74 2.75 -4.52 -8.03
C ARG A 74 3.35 -3.28 -7.39
N ILE A 75 4.54 -3.42 -6.77
CA ILE A 75 5.31 -2.31 -6.17
C ILE A 75 6.55 -1.98 -7.04
N ASP A 76 6.48 -2.23 -8.33
CA ASP A 76 7.49 -1.79 -9.29
C ASP A 76 7.29 -0.31 -9.67
N LEU A 77 8.35 0.32 -10.20
CA LEU A 77 8.36 1.76 -10.51
C LEU A 77 7.25 2.16 -11.52
N GLU A 78 6.97 1.32 -12.49
CA GLU A 78 5.93 1.60 -13.49
C GLU A 78 4.53 1.54 -12.89
N SER A 79 4.25 0.57 -12.03
CA SER A 79 2.97 0.47 -11.33
C SER A 79 2.76 1.62 -10.35
N ILE A 80 3.77 1.96 -9.54
CA ILE A 80 3.64 3.01 -8.53
C ILE A 80 3.68 4.43 -9.11
N SER A 81 4.13 4.62 -10.35
CA SER A 81 3.99 5.91 -11.04
C SER A 81 2.53 6.26 -11.37
N ARG A 82 1.63 5.28 -11.36
CA ARG A 82 0.20 5.40 -11.68
C ARG A 82 -0.73 5.10 -10.51
N SER A 83 -0.20 4.58 -9.41
CA SER A 83 -1.00 4.05 -8.31
C SER A 83 -0.26 4.08 -6.98
N ALA A 84 -0.98 3.85 -5.89
CA ALA A 84 -0.39 3.71 -4.56
C ALA A 84 -0.82 2.39 -3.93
N PRO A 85 0.10 1.57 -3.39
CA PRO A 85 -0.23 0.32 -2.72
C PRO A 85 -0.67 0.58 -1.28
N MET A 86 -1.95 0.90 -1.06
CA MET A 86 -2.48 1.16 0.28
C MET A 86 -2.62 -0.12 1.12
N TRP A 87 -2.41 -1.28 0.48
CA TRP A 87 -2.24 -2.58 1.12
C TRP A 87 -0.96 -3.25 0.61
N ARG A 88 0.16 -2.90 1.23
CA ARG A 88 1.52 -3.23 0.74
C ARG A 88 1.91 -4.70 0.86
N THR A 89 1.19 -5.49 1.67
CA THR A 89 1.53 -6.89 1.91
C THR A 89 0.39 -7.66 2.57
N ASP A 90 0.25 -8.93 2.20
CA ASP A 90 -0.55 -9.92 2.94
C ASP A 90 0.32 -10.73 3.91
N TYR A 91 1.65 -10.49 3.93
CA TYR A 91 2.56 -11.26 4.77
C TYR A 91 2.22 -11.08 6.25
N SER A 92 2.07 -12.21 6.94
CA SER A 92 1.86 -12.25 8.40
C SER A 92 0.85 -11.21 8.88
N TYR A 93 -0.34 -11.19 8.27
CA TYR A 93 -1.39 -10.25 8.61
C TYR A 93 -1.64 -10.18 10.11
N GLY A 94 -1.44 -9.01 10.69
CA GLY A 94 -1.49 -8.80 12.14
C GLY A 94 -0.18 -9.06 12.89
N GLU A 95 0.88 -9.51 12.18
CA GLU A 95 2.21 -9.73 12.76
C GLU A 95 3.05 -8.44 12.73
N PRO A 96 3.28 -7.78 13.88
CA PRO A 96 3.91 -6.45 13.89
C PRO A 96 5.37 -6.45 13.46
N ILE A 97 6.12 -7.53 13.68
CA ILE A 97 7.57 -7.58 13.39
C ILE A 97 7.82 -7.41 11.88
N GLY A 98 7.16 -8.20 11.06
CA GLY A 98 7.27 -8.08 9.60
C GLY A 98 6.83 -6.70 9.08
N TYR A 99 5.82 -6.10 9.69
CA TYR A 99 5.33 -4.77 9.32
C TYR A 99 6.35 -3.66 9.56
N GLN A 100 7.13 -3.72 10.64
CA GLN A 100 8.20 -2.75 10.90
C GLN A 100 9.24 -2.77 9.79
N CYS A 101 9.65 -3.96 9.35
CA CYS A 101 10.63 -4.11 8.28
C CYS A 101 10.11 -3.59 6.94
N HIS A 102 8.82 -3.80 6.63
CA HIS A 102 8.19 -3.23 5.43
C HIS A 102 8.14 -1.70 5.50
N THR A 103 7.75 -1.11 6.62
CA THR A 103 7.77 0.35 6.81
C THR A 103 9.19 0.88 6.61
N TYR A 104 10.16 0.26 7.26
CA TYR A 104 11.56 0.67 7.19
C TYR A 104 12.11 0.63 5.76
N GLY A 105 11.88 -0.47 5.04
CA GLY A 105 12.43 -0.66 3.70
C GLY A 105 11.70 0.13 2.60
N LEU A 106 10.38 0.12 2.61
CA LEU A 106 9.59 0.78 1.56
C LEU A 106 9.68 2.30 1.60
N ASN A 107 9.73 2.90 2.78
CA ASN A 107 9.86 4.36 2.90
C ASN A 107 11.16 4.93 2.30
N LEU A 108 12.15 4.08 1.98
CA LEU A 108 13.36 4.51 1.28
C LEU A 108 13.09 4.98 -0.15
N TYR A 109 12.03 4.51 -0.80
CA TYR A 109 11.74 4.83 -2.20
C TYR A 109 10.26 4.93 -2.55
N LEU A 110 9.36 4.54 -1.64
CA LEU A 110 7.91 4.52 -1.87
C LEU A 110 7.20 5.32 -0.77
N PRO A 111 6.94 6.61 -0.99
CA PRO A 111 6.33 7.46 0.03
C PRO A 111 4.86 7.13 0.30
N LEU A 112 4.12 6.71 -0.73
CA LEU A 112 2.69 6.39 -0.60
C LEU A 112 2.47 4.89 -0.53
N HIS A 113 2.33 4.37 0.68
CA HIS A 113 1.93 2.98 0.92
C HIS A 113 1.20 2.85 2.26
N GLY A 114 0.51 1.73 2.46
CA GLY A 114 -0.21 1.46 3.70
C GLY A 114 -0.28 -0.01 4.03
N THR A 115 -0.83 -0.28 5.20
CA THR A 115 -1.18 -1.63 5.67
C THR A 115 -2.31 -1.55 6.68
N GLY A 116 -2.78 -2.71 7.16
CA GLY A 116 -3.77 -2.79 8.22
C GLY A 116 -3.14 -2.89 9.61
N THR A 117 -3.90 -2.48 10.62
CA THR A 117 -3.62 -2.79 12.02
C THR A 117 -4.79 -3.53 12.64
N VAL A 118 -4.51 -4.62 13.35
CA VAL A 118 -5.54 -5.50 13.95
C VAL A 118 -5.80 -5.19 15.40
N SER A 119 -4.95 -4.36 16.03
CA SER A 119 -5.06 -4.01 17.45
C SER A 119 -4.70 -2.54 17.68
N ALA A 120 -5.35 -1.93 18.67
CA ALA A 120 -4.99 -0.63 19.22
C ALA A 120 -3.83 -0.69 20.24
N ASP A 121 -3.26 -1.86 20.48
CA ASP A 121 -2.01 -2.02 21.20
C ASP A 121 -0.92 -1.16 20.57
N LYS A 122 -0.11 -0.49 21.39
CA LYS A 122 0.89 0.49 20.91
C LYS A 122 1.92 -0.12 19.98
N PHE A 123 2.39 -1.33 20.30
CA PHE A 123 3.42 -1.97 19.50
C PHE A 123 2.89 -2.40 18.13
N THR A 124 1.75 -3.09 18.10
CA THR A 124 1.09 -3.52 16.87
C THR A 124 0.70 -2.34 16.00
N PHE A 125 0.08 -1.31 16.58
CA PHE A 125 -0.30 -0.10 15.87
C PHE A 125 0.92 0.62 15.28
N ARG A 126 1.94 0.91 16.09
CA ARG A 126 3.14 1.64 15.64
C ARG A 126 3.95 0.87 14.61
N SER A 127 3.92 -0.45 14.65
CA SER A 127 4.54 -1.30 13.63
C SER A 127 3.87 -1.18 12.26
N SER A 128 2.61 -0.72 12.22
CA SER A 128 1.83 -0.52 11.00
C SER A 128 1.88 0.92 10.47
N LEU A 129 2.63 1.83 11.10
CA LEU A 129 2.69 3.22 10.70
C LEU A 129 3.23 3.40 9.28
N GLY A 130 2.67 4.36 8.56
CA GLY A 130 3.01 4.74 7.21
C GLY A 130 2.15 5.92 6.78
N THR A 131 2.03 6.19 5.49
CA THR A 131 1.17 7.26 4.96
C THR A 131 -0.31 6.92 5.05
N SER A 132 -0.64 5.62 5.12
CA SER A 132 -2.02 5.14 5.27
C SER A 132 -2.09 3.97 6.23
N ILE A 133 -3.15 3.92 7.04
CA ILE A 133 -3.48 2.80 7.92
C ILE A 133 -4.95 2.40 7.74
N ILE A 134 -5.19 1.12 7.56
CA ILE A 134 -6.51 0.52 7.56
C ILE A 134 -6.78 -0.06 8.96
N TYR A 135 -7.79 0.44 9.64
CA TYR A 135 -8.16 -0.02 10.98
C TYR A 135 -9.06 -1.26 10.88
N ASN A 136 -8.47 -2.44 11.08
CA ASN A 136 -9.17 -3.73 11.10
C ASN A 136 -9.57 -4.12 12.53
N TRP A 137 -10.00 -3.16 13.31
CA TRP A 137 -10.38 -3.35 14.71
C TRP A 137 -11.80 -3.89 14.85
N LYS A 138 -11.94 -4.95 15.60
CA LYS A 138 -13.24 -5.52 15.94
C LYS A 138 -13.81 -4.80 17.17
N ILE A 139 -14.53 -3.70 16.96
CA ILE A 139 -15.01 -2.79 18.00
C ILE A 139 -15.89 -3.51 19.05
N THR A 140 -16.58 -4.58 18.64
CA THR A 140 -17.47 -5.35 19.51
C THR A 140 -16.79 -6.53 20.21
N GLU A 141 -15.51 -6.77 19.97
CA GLU A 141 -14.77 -7.89 20.57
C GLU A 141 -14.38 -7.55 22.01
N ALA A 142 -14.56 -8.51 22.91
CA ALA A 142 -14.18 -8.36 24.30
C ALA A 142 -12.67 -8.06 24.45
N GLY A 143 -12.32 -7.09 25.29
CA GLY A 143 -10.94 -6.67 25.50
C GLY A 143 -10.45 -5.54 24.58
N GLN A 144 -11.25 -5.09 23.62
CA GLN A 144 -10.93 -3.91 22.80
C GLN A 144 -11.35 -2.63 23.53
N SER A 145 -10.44 -1.67 23.63
CA SER A 145 -10.68 -0.37 24.27
C SER A 145 -10.95 0.70 23.21
N ILE A 146 -12.14 1.27 23.20
CA ILE A 146 -12.49 2.41 22.33
C ILE A 146 -11.63 3.64 22.64
N TYR A 147 -11.19 3.80 23.89
CA TYR A 147 -10.28 4.89 24.27
C TYR A 147 -8.91 4.71 23.61
N ASP A 148 -8.34 3.50 23.67
CA ASP A 148 -7.08 3.21 23.01
C ASP A 148 -7.17 3.38 21.49
N MET A 149 -8.27 2.98 20.88
CA MET A 149 -8.53 3.19 19.44
C MET A 149 -8.54 4.67 19.08
N ARG A 150 -9.21 5.53 19.88
CA ARG A 150 -9.24 6.97 19.68
C ARG A 150 -7.86 7.60 19.84
N ASP A 151 -7.11 7.18 20.86
CA ASP A 151 -5.75 7.65 21.11
C ASP A 151 -4.83 7.29 19.94
N ARG A 152 -4.93 6.07 19.42
CA ARG A 152 -4.14 5.64 18.24
C ARG A 152 -4.53 6.42 16.98
N GLN A 153 -5.79 6.73 16.78
CA GLN A 153 -6.22 7.58 15.66
C GLN A 153 -5.69 9.02 15.80
N ALA A 154 -5.70 9.57 17.01
CA ALA A 154 -5.13 10.90 17.29
C ALA A 154 -3.61 10.90 17.03
N GLU A 155 -2.88 9.91 17.54
CA GLU A 155 -1.46 9.72 17.29
C GLU A 155 -1.15 9.62 15.78
N PHE A 156 -1.94 8.85 15.03
CA PHE A 156 -1.75 8.74 13.58
C PHE A 156 -1.96 10.07 12.85
N LYS A 157 -2.99 10.83 13.22
CA LYS A 157 -3.25 12.15 12.61
C LYS A 157 -2.11 13.14 12.84
N GLU A 158 -1.47 13.07 14.01
CA GLU A 158 -0.29 13.88 14.35
C GLU A 158 0.95 13.44 13.56
N LEU A 159 1.19 12.13 13.44
CA LEU A 159 2.40 11.58 12.82
C LEU A 159 2.32 11.51 11.30
N ARG A 160 1.12 11.35 10.73
CA ARG A 160 0.92 11.12 9.30
C ARG A 160 1.60 12.15 8.40
N PRO A 161 1.57 13.48 8.67
CA PRO A 161 2.22 14.47 7.82
C PRO A 161 3.71 14.20 7.59
N TYR A 162 4.40 13.69 8.59
CA TYR A 162 5.84 13.42 8.50
C TYR A 162 6.18 12.26 7.55
N PHE A 163 5.26 11.35 7.28
CA PHE A 163 5.47 10.27 6.31
C PHE A 163 5.42 10.72 4.85
N TYR A 164 5.06 11.98 4.58
CA TYR A 164 5.14 12.60 3.25
C TYR A 164 6.43 13.39 3.05
N GLU A 165 7.24 13.52 4.09
CA GLU A 165 8.47 14.30 4.13
C GLU A 165 9.70 13.39 3.96
N ASP A 166 10.90 13.96 4.18
CA ASP A 166 12.14 13.20 4.07
C ASP A 166 12.24 12.06 5.09
N TYR A 167 12.78 10.94 4.66
CA TYR A 167 12.92 9.74 5.45
C TYR A 167 14.39 9.35 5.67
N TYR A 168 14.78 9.21 6.94
CA TYR A 168 16.14 8.85 7.34
C TYR A 168 16.16 7.54 8.12
N PRO A 169 16.74 6.47 7.55
CA PRO A 169 17.04 5.26 8.30
C PRO A 169 18.15 5.53 9.31
N LEU A 170 17.93 5.22 10.59
CA LEU A 170 18.89 5.44 11.68
C LEU A 170 19.56 4.14 12.14
N SER A 171 19.04 2.98 11.76
CA SER A 171 19.61 1.66 12.03
C SER A 171 19.91 0.92 10.73
N GLY A 172 20.59 -0.21 10.79
CA GLY A 172 20.79 -1.10 9.63
C GLY A 172 19.50 -1.78 9.21
N ILE A 173 19.43 -2.18 7.93
CA ILE A 173 18.35 -3.03 7.40
C ILE A 173 18.58 -4.45 7.90
N ASN A 174 17.52 -5.09 8.36
CA ASN A 174 17.53 -6.45 8.86
C ASN A 174 16.45 -7.31 8.20
N ASN A 175 16.53 -8.62 8.42
CA ASN A 175 15.55 -9.56 7.91
C ASN A 175 14.19 -9.35 8.60
N ILE A 176 13.09 -9.49 7.85
CA ILE A 176 11.71 -9.40 8.35
C ILE A 176 11.38 -10.41 9.44
N THR A 177 12.15 -11.48 9.58
CA THR A 177 11.99 -12.53 10.59
C THR A 177 12.90 -12.33 11.80
N SER A 178 13.70 -11.26 11.87
CA SER A 178 14.60 -11.01 12.98
C SER A 178 13.87 -10.42 14.17
N GLU A 179 13.80 -11.15 15.27
CA GLU A 179 13.09 -10.76 16.50
C GLU A 179 13.95 -9.95 17.49
N ASN A 180 15.27 -9.97 17.33
CA ASN A 180 16.23 -9.42 18.29
C ASN A 180 16.91 -8.14 17.79
N ILE A 181 16.19 -7.32 17.02
CA ILE A 181 16.72 -6.09 16.45
C ILE A 181 15.83 -4.90 16.76
N TRP A 182 16.46 -3.74 16.86
CA TRP A 182 15.77 -2.46 16.91
C TRP A 182 15.81 -1.81 15.53
N LEU A 183 14.66 -1.39 15.04
CA LEU A 183 14.56 -0.53 13.85
C LEU A 183 14.30 0.90 14.32
N ALA A 184 15.12 1.81 13.83
CA ALA A 184 14.97 3.24 14.07
C ALA A 184 15.01 4.00 12.76
N TYR A 185 14.06 4.91 12.56
CA TYR A 185 13.97 5.80 11.42
C TYR A 185 13.35 7.12 11.86
N GLN A 186 13.59 8.15 11.10
CA GLN A 186 13.11 9.49 11.37
C GLN A 186 12.53 10.10 10.10
N PRO A 187 11.21 10.22 10.00
CA PRO A 187 10.57 11.12 9.04
C PRO A 187 10.66 12.55 9.57
N VAL A 188 11.08 13.52 8.76
CA VAL A 188 11.23 14.92 9.19
C VAL A 188 10.84 15.90 8.10
N SER A 189 10.26 17.03 8.51
CA SER A 189 10.13 18.22 7.67
C SER A 189 11.25 19.20 7.98
N TYR A 190 12.04 19.56 6.98
CA TYR A 190 13.10 20.59 7.13
C TYR A 190 12.59 22.02 7.21
N THR A 191 11.31 22.26 7.06
CA THR A 191 10.72 23.61 7.13
C THR A 191 10.82 24.26 8.52
N HIS A 192 11.35 23.56 9.51
CA HIS A 192 11.53 24.06 10.89
C HIS A 192 12.98 24.11 11.36
N LEU A 193 13.96 24.00 10.47
CA LEU A 193 15.39 24.12 10.78
C LEU A 193 15.97 25.48 10.36
N THR A 194 15.17 26.55 10.42
CA THR A 194 15.66 27.95 10.32
C THR A 194 15.58 28.65 11.64
#